data_f37860cc0fff126af0adab4ddadbd75d
#
_entry.id   f37860cc0fff126af0adab4ddadbd75d
#
_cell.length_a   1.000
_cell.length_b   1.000
_cell.length_c   1.000
_cell.angle_alpha   90.00
_cell.angle_beta   90.00
_cell.angle_gamma   90.00
#
_symmetry.space_group_name_H-M   'P 1'
#
loop_
_entity.id
_entity.type
_entity.pdbx_description
1 polymer ?
#
loop_
_entity_poly.entity_id
_entity_poly.type
_entity_poly.pdbx_seq_one_letter_code
_entity_poly.pdbx_strand_id
1 'polypeptide(L)'
;MTTTTSLRTATNTSLTMPPEGRAALRAGVVGNWIDNIHVFLPLTALAPAMAVLAGPSASASMGALVVIAMLLGRPLGGMIFGRISDRLGRTRTTRLAIAGTAACAGLIAVMPTHQLIGAWTIGLILLLRFLGGIFVAGEYSAAIPLAMEWSSPKKRGLASGVILSLAPWAQASIAFAVAVMLAALGPDRYAAWGWRILFVMGAAMSIGMIVYYSRRVCDAPLFHRSDNSKEALKTLPPGVREVIAGAWAPAFWQVFTLMTGLWLLTDTTVLILTARLRTDAGLTATATSWVMGVASVGQAIFMALAGHWSTRVGRRRLLVCWGISAVVLGPLLWWGAISSASAGRAAVFAVALQVATVSAYGPISAYLSERFPTEVRSTGYGMGYSLSLILPALYPFYLPGLERVFGHLGAVLVLVVLGGLLVVLGAALGPRLSGADIDADIDVVARVA
;
A
#
# COMPACT_ATOMS: atom_id res chain seq x y z
N MET A 1 -28.75 -33.91 38.49
CA MET A 1 -29.13 -34.06 37.07
C MET A 1 -28.80 -32.73 36.39
N THR A 2 -27.61 -32.65 35.83
CA THR A 2 -27.06 -31.44 35.20
C THR A 2 -27.21 -31.64 33.71
N THR A 3 -28.05 -30.81 33.08
CA THR A 3 -28.31 -30.78 31.65
C THR A 3 -27.15 -30.05 30.94
N THR A 4 -26.23 -30.80 30.40
CA THR A 4 -25.24 -30.38 29.45
C THR A 4 -25.91 -30.19 28.10
N THR A 5 -26.36 -28.97 27.80
CA THR A 5 -26.86 -28.61 26.46
C THR A 5 -25.67 -28.45 25.51
N SER A 6 -25.55 -29.41 24.60
CA SER A 6 -24.51 -29.49 23.57
C SER A 6 -24.58 -28.30 22.58
N LEU A 7 -23.62 -27.42 22.61
CA LEU A 7 -23.27 -26.50 21.53
C LEU A 7 -22.55 -27.26 20.38
N ARG A 8 -23.26 -28.20 19.77
CA ARG A 8 -22.82 -28.88 18.55
C ARG A 8 -23.90 -28.76 17.50
N THR A 9 -23.97 -27.63 16.80
CA THR A 9 -24.62 -27.55 15.47
C THR A 9 -24.26 -26.24 14.78
N ALA A 10 -23.05 -26.14 14.21
CA ALA A 10 -22.74 -25.23 13.13
C ALA A 10 -21.50 -25.72 12.36
N THR A 11 -21.52 -26.97 11.91
CA THR A 11 -20.48 -27.52 11.05
C THR A 11 -21.13 -28.17 9.85
N ASN A 12 -21.52 -27.34 8.89
CA ASN A 12 -21.57 -27.69 7.47
C ASN A 12 -21.73 -26.40 6.63
N THR A 13 -20.85 -25.42 6.81
CA THR A 13 -20.73 -24.34 5.85
C THR A 13 -19.85 -24.83 4.71
N SER A 14 -20.46 -24.91 3.53
CA SER A 14 -19.87 -25.25 2.26
C SER A 14 -18.42 -24.75 2.15
N LEU A 15 -17.49 -25.64 1.75
CA LEU A 15 -16.07 -25.36 1.47
C LEU A 15 -15.84 -24.27 0.39
N THR A 16 -16.90 -23.73 -0.19
CA THR A 16 -16.88 -22.71 -1.24
C THR A 16 -17.30 -21.35 -0.69
N MET A 17 -16.45 -20.34 -0.90
CA MET A 17 -16.75 -18.94 -0.58
C MET A 17 -18.04 -18.50 -1.28
N PRO A 18 -18.99 -17.81 -0.61
CA PRO A 18 -20.22 -17.33 -1.21
C PRO A 18 -19.94 -16.33 -2.35
N PRO A 19 -20.89 -16.12 -3.29
CA PRO A 19 -20.71 -15.22 -4.42
C PRO A 19 -20.32 -13.80 -4.00
N GLU A 20 -20.89 -13.28 -2.92
CA GLU A 20 -20.64 -11.96 -2.34
C GLU A 20 -19.20 -11.86 -1.82
N GLY A 21 -18.70 -12.87 -1.14
CA GLY A 21 -17.33 -12.94 -0.66
C GLY A 21 -16.32 -13.01 -1.83
N ARG A 22 -16.65 -13.76 -2.89
CA ARG A 22 -15.84 -13.77 -4.12
C ARG A 22 -15.83 -12.41 -4.80
N ALA A 23 -16.96 -11.70 -4.80
CA ALA A 23 -17.04 -10.35 -5.35
C ALA A 23 -16.20 -9.36 -4.54
N ALA A 24 -16.27 -9.40 -3.22
CA ALA A 24 -15.46 -8.56 -2.33
C ALA A 24 -13.95 -8.83 -2.49
N LEU A 25 -13.54 -10.10 -2.61
CA LEU A 25 -12.13 -10.45 -2.82
C LEU A 25 -11.63 -9.96 -4.19
N ARG A 26 -12.41 -10.15 -5.26
CA ARG A 26 -12.08 -9.60 -6.59
C ARG A 26 -11.99 -8.09 -6.57
N ALA A 27 -12.92 -7.43 -5.86
CA ALA A 27 -12.91 -6.00 -5.64
C ALA A 27 -11.63 -5.54 -4.93
N GLY A 28 -11.20 -6.26 -3.90
CA GLY A 28 -9.94 -5.98 -3.20
C GLY A 28 -8.71 -6.13 -4.09
N VAL A 29 -8.68 -7.17 -4.94
CA VAL A 29 -7.55 -7.40 -5.88
C VAL A 29 -7.51 -6.33 -6.96
N VAL A 30 -8.61 -6.16 -7.72
CA VAL A 30 -8.66 -5.21 -8.85
C VAL A 30 -8.63 -3.76 -8.34
N GLY A 31 -9.31 -3.47 -7.21
CA GLY A 31 -9.27 -2.17 -6.56
C GLY A 31 -7.86 -1.78 -6.16
N ASN A 32 -7.14 -2.65 -5.47
CA ASN A 32 -5.75 -2.36 -5.09
C ASN A 32 -4.83 -2.11 -6.30
N TRP A 33 -5.07 -2.78 -7.43
CA TRP A 33 -4.35 -2.50 -8.67
C TRP A 33 -4.66 -1.10 -9.21
N ILE A 34 -5.95 -0.72 -9.27
CA ILE A 34 -6.40 0.61 -9.73
C ILE A 34 -5.88 1.70 -8.78
N ASP A 35 -5.96 1.49 -7.46
CA ASP A 35 -5.44 2.43 -6.46
C ASP A 35 -3.95 2.71 -6.66
N ASN A 36 -3.17 1.65 -6.88
CA ASN A 36 -1.75 1.79 -7.12
C ASN A 36 -1.44 2.40 -8.48
N ILE A 37 -2.29 2.23 -9.50
CA ILE A 37 -2.21 3.03 -10.72
C ILE A 37 -2.30 4.52 -10.37
N HIS A 38 -3.28 4.95 -9.59
CA HIS A 38 -3.38 6.35 -9.17
C HIS A 38 -2.21 6.84 -8.31
N VAL A 39 -1.58 5.95 -7.55
CA VAL A 39 -0.35 6.28 -6.78
C VAL A 39 0.82 6.56 -7.73
N PHE A 40 1.09 5.66 -8.67
CA PHE A 40 2.29 5.72 -9.51
C PHE A 40 2.11 6.53 -10.80
N LEU A 41 0.86 6.72 -11.26
CA LEU A 41 0.56 7.42 -12.51
C LEU A 41 1.22 8.81 -12.59
N PRO A 42 1.13 9.70 -11.59
CA PRO A 42 1.76 11.00 -11.67
C PRO A 42 3.29 10.95 -11.66
N LEU A 43 3.87 10.00 -10.94
CA LEU A 43 5.33 9.83 -10.91
C LEU A 43 5.87 9.49 -12.30
N THR A 44 5.17 8.60 -13.03
CA THR A 44 5.66 8.07 -14.30
C THR A 44 5.12 8.87 -15.49
N ALA A 45 3.82 9.23 -15.48
CA ALA A 45 3.19 9.89 -16.63
C ALA A 45 3.45 11.39 -16.70
N LEU A 46 3.58 12.09 -15.56
CA LEU A 46 3.86 13.54 -15.59
C LEU A 46 5.36 13.84 -15.76
N ALA A 47 6.25 12.92 -15.46
CA ALA A 47 7.69 13.16 -15.56
C ALA A 47 8.12 13.70 -16.94
N PRO A 48 7.70 13.11 -18.10
CA PRO A 48 8.04 13.65 -19.42
C PRO A 48 7.32 14.97 -19.76
N ALA A 49 6.22 15.30 -19.06
CA ALA A 49 5.44 16.51 -19.29
C ALA A 49 5.74 17.63 -18.27
N MET A 50 6.69 17.42 -17.36
CA MET A 50 6.93 18.34 -16.24
C MET A 50 7.30 19.75 -16.70
N ALA A 51 8.08 19.91 -17.77
CA ALA A 51 8.42 21.21 -18.33
C ALA A 51 7.19 21.99 -18.84
N VAL A 52 6.18 21.29 -19.38
CA VAL A 52 4.92 21.90 -19.83
C VAL A 52 4.01 22.27 -18.67
N LEU A 53 4.09 21.53 -17.57
CA LEU A 53 3.21 21.70 -16.39
C LEU A 53 3.77 22.66 -15.35
N ALA A 54 5.07 22.63 -15.08
CA ALA A 54 5.72 23.42 -14.05
C ALA A 54 6.59 24.56 -14.62
N GLY A 55 6.71 24.66 -15.95
CA GLY A 55 7.52 25.64 -16.64
C GLY A 55 8.96 25.17 -16.95
N PRO A 56 9.70 25.93 -17.75
CA PRO A 56 11.03 25.55 -18.23
C PRO A 56 12.09 25.43 -17.12
N SER A 57 11.86 26.07 -15.98
CA SER A 57 12.73 25.97 -14.79
C SER A 57 12.37 24.80 -13.87
N ALA A 58 11.44 23.92 -14.29
CA ALA A 58 11.01 22.80 -13.48
C ALA A 58 12.17 21.86 -13.20
N SER A 59 12.48 21.67 -11.93
CA SER A 59 13.52 20.77 -11.44
C SER A 59 12.98 19.37 -11.17
N ALA A 60 13.86 18.38 -11.08
CA ALA A 60 13.50 17.01 -10.65
C ALA A 60 12.82 16.99 -9.26
N SER A 61 13.09 17.98 -8.42
CA SER A 61 12.43 18.15 -7.11
C SER A 61 10.92 18.39 -7.20
N MET A 62 10.44 19.03 -8.28
CA MET A 62 8.99 19.22 -8.49
C MET A 62 8.25 17.88 -8.68
N GLY A 63 8.85 16.92 -9.40
CA GLY A 63 8.31 15.57 -9.52
C GLY A 63 8.21 14.85 -8.18
N ALA A 64 9.23 14.99 -7.32
CA ALA A 64 9.21 14.46 -5.96
C ALA A 64 8.10 15.09 -5.10
N LEU A 65 7.90 16.40 -5.19
CA LEU A 65 6.82 17.11 -4.46
C LEU A 65 5.43 16.60 -4.84
N VAL A 66 5.19 16.27 -6.11
CA VAL A 66 3.91 15.69 -6.58
C VAL A 66 3.64 14.34 -5.91
N VAL A 67 4.66 13.53 -5.66
CA VAL A 67 4.54 12.27 -4.93
C VAL A 67 4.33 12.52 -3.44
N ILE A 68 5.16 13.35 -2.82
CA ILE A 68 5.09 13.68 -1.40
C ILE A 68 3.72 14.27 -1.04
N ALA A 69 3.17 15.16 -1.86
CA ALA A 69 1.85 15.74 -1.63
C ALA A 69 0.77 14.65 -1.44
N MET A 70 0.78 13.61 -2.27
CA MET A 70 -0.14 12.50 -2.11
C MET A 70 0.12 11.69 -0.83
N LEU A 71 1.39 11.42 -0.54
CA LEU A 71 1.76 10.64 0.65
C LEU A 71 1.35 11.36 1.94
N LEU A 72 1.46 12.70 1.99
CA LEU A 72 1.02 13.52 3.13
C LEU A 72 -0.52 13.56 3.29
N GLY A 73 -1.28 13.38 2.22
CA GLY A 73 -2.74 13.26 2.29
C GLY A 73 -3.22 11.94 2.93
N ARG A 74 -2.45 10.86 2.79
CA ARG A 74 -2.87 9.51 3.23
C ARG A 74 -3.15 9.39 4.72
N PRO A 75 -2.38 9.97 5.66
CA PRO A 75 -2.69 9.94 7.08
C PRO A 75 -4.06 10.51 7.43
N LEU A 76 -4.41 11.66 6.84
CA LEU A 76 -5.73 12.26 7.03
C LEU A 76 -6.84 11.36 6.48
N GLY A 77 -6.60 10.77 5.31
CA GLY A 77 -7.52 9.81 4.71
C GLY A 77 -7.76 8.57 5.59
N GLY A 78 -6.69 7.99 6.14
CA GLY A 78 -6.78 6.87 7.07
C GLY A 78 -7.60 7.19 8.32
N MET A 79 -7.44 8.39 8.88
CA MET A 79 -8.21 8.85 10.05
C MET A 79 -9.68 9.10 9.71
N ILE A 80 -9.95 9.83 8.64
CA ILE A 80 -11.31 10.25 8.25
C ILE A 80 -12.12 9.04 7.76
N PHE A 81 -11.60 8.36 6.74
CA PHE A 81 -12.31 7.27 6.08
C PHE A 81 -12.31 5.98 6.90
N GLY A 82 -11.29 5.74 7.73
CA GLY A 82 -11.29 4.66 8.69
C GLY A 82 -12.51 4.76 9.61
N ARG A 83 -12.71 5.94 10.22
CA ARG A 83 -13.86 6.20 11.09
C ARG A 83 -15.20 6.16 10.36
N ILE A 84 -15.26 6.72 9.15
CA ILE A 84 -16.46 6.65 8.31
C ILE A 84 -16.80 5.18 8.02
N SER A 85 -15.82 4.38 7.68
CA SER A 85 -15.96 2.96 7.34
C SER A 85 -16.44 2.12 8.53
N ASP A 86 -15.93 2.37 9.72
CA ASP A 86 -16.36 1.66 10.93
C ASP A 86 -17.78 2.05 11.37
N ARG A 87 -18.32 3.21 10.91
CA ARG A 87 -19.67 3.69 11.21
C ARG A 87 -20.70 3.36 10.13
N LEU A 88 -20.37 3.66 8.87
CA LEU A 88 -21.32 3.62 7.76
C LEU A 88 -21.18 2.35 6.88
N GLY A 89 -20.22 1.49 7.19
CA GLY A 89 -19.92 0.28 6.43
C GLY A 89 -18.79 0.46 5.42
N ARG A 90 -18.16 -0.67 5.09
CA ARG A 90 -16.98 -0.72 4.22
C ARG A 90 -17.33 -0.37 2.77
N THR A 91 -18.45 -0.90 2.29
CA THR A 91 -18.87 -0.76 0.88
C THR A 91 -19.23 0.68 0.51
N ARG A 92 -19.95 1.39 1.38
CA ARG A 92 -20.32 2.80 1.14
C ARG A 92 -19.10 3.70 1.18
N THR A 93 -18.23 3.49 2.15
CA THR A 93 -16.99 4.25 2.32
C THR A 93 -16.06 4.07 1.13
N THR A 94 -15.88 2.83 0.66
CA THR A 94 -15.05 2.54 -0.51
C THR A 94 -15.58 3.25 -1.75
N ARG A 95 -16.90 3.21 -2.01
CA ARG A 95 -17.48 3.92 -3.16
C ARG A 95 -17.23 5.43 -3.14
N LEU A 96 -17.33 6.05 -1.95
CA LEU A 96 -17.05 7.47 -1.78
C LEU A 96 -15.56 7.77 -2.04
N ALA A 97 -14.68 6.94 -1.52
CA ALA A 97 -13.24 7.07 -1.70
C ALA A 97 -12.85 6.93 -3.19
N ILE A 98 -13.33 5.89 -3.88
CA ILE A 98 -13.09 5.70 -5.33
C ILE A 98 -13.63 6.89 -6.14
N ALA A 99 -14.80 7.42 -5.79
CA ALA A 99 -15.37 8.59 -6.48
C ALA A 99 -14.47 9.83 -6.34
N GLY A 100 -13.93 10.08 -5.15
CA GLY A 100 -12.97 11.15 -4.91
C GLY A 100 -11.66 10.96 -5.68
N THR A 101 -11.13 9.74 -5.71
CA THR A 101 -9.93 9.39 -6.49
C THR A 101 -10.16 9.62 -7.99
N ALA A 102 -11.31 9.15 -8.52
CA ALA A 102 -11.70 9.37 -9.92
C ALA A 102 -11.83 10.86 -10.26
N ALA A 103 -12.46 11.64 -9.37
CA ALA A 103 -12.62 13.09 -9.56
C ALA A 103 -11.27 13.80 -9.59
N CYS A 104 -10.36 13.49 -8.65
CA CYS A 104 -9.02 14.05 -8.64
C CYS A 104 -8.25 13.71 -9.93
N ALA A 105 -8.29 12.47 -10.39
CA ALA A 105 -7.65 12.06 -11.63
C ALA A 105 -8.25 12.76 -12.85
N GLY A 106 -9.58 12.85 -12.94
CA GLY A 106 -10.28 13.56 -14.02
C GLY A 106 -9.94 15.05 -14.06
N LEU A 107 -9.88 15.70 -12.89
CA LEU A 107 -9.49 17.12 -12.80
C LEU A 107 -8.03 17.33 -13.22
N ILE A 108 -7.11 16.41 -12.86
CA ILE A 108 -5.73 16.47 -13.34
C ILE A 108 -5.70 16.30 -14.87
N ALA A 109 -6.50 15.40 -15.45
CA ALA A 109 -6.53 15.17 -16.89
C ALA A 109 -6.89 16.42 -17.70
N VAL A 110 -7.77 17.29 -17.17
CA VAL A 110 -8.18 18.53 -17.82
C VAL A 110 -7.38 19.77 -17.36
N MET A 111 -6.33 19.57 -16.56
CA MET A 111 -5.54 20.68 -16.00
C MET A 111 -4.92 21.55 -17.11
N PRO A 112 -5.09 22.88 -17.06
CA PRO A 112 -4.41 23.79 -17.96
C PRO A 112 -2.88 23.71 -17.80
N THR A 113 -2.14 24.00 -18.86
CA THR A 113 -0.66 24.01 -18.85
C THR A 113 -0.12 25.28 -18.20
N HIS A 114 1.18 25.27 -17.87
CA HIS A 114 1.89 26.44 -17.34
C HIS A 114 1.75 27.69 -18.25
N GLN A 115 1.68 27.49 -19.56
CA GLN A 115 1.50 28.58 -20.52
C GLN A 115 0.18 29.35 -20.32
N LEU A 116 -0.87 28.69 -19.84
CA LEU A 116 -2.20 29.28 -19.65
C LEU A 116 -2.38 29.96 -18.29
N ILE A 117 -1.94 29.31 -17.21
CA ILE A 117 -2.20 29.76 -15.84
C ILE A 117 -0.94 29.84 -14.96
N GLY A 118 0.24 29.72 -15.57
CA GLY A 118 1.52 29.88 -14.86
C GLY A 118 1.72 28.85 -13.74
N ALA A 119 2.28 29.32 -12.64
CA ALA A 119 2.58 28.45 -11.47
C ALA A 119 1.34 27.84 -10.79
N TRP A 120 0.14 28.34 -11.08
CA TRP A 120 -1.10 27.75 -10.56
C TRP A 120 -1.32 26.31 -11.05
N THR A 121 -0.81 25.95 -12.25
CA THR A 121 -0.90 24.59 -12.77
C THR A 121 -0.31 23.57 -11.78
N ILE A 122 0.94 23.77 -11.39
CA ILE A 122 1.60 22.86 -10.46
C ILE A 122 0.98 22.92 -9.06
N GLY A 123 0.60 24.12 -8.60
CA GLY A 123 -0.09 24.29 -7.31
C GLY A 123 -1.39 23.50 -7.22
N LEU A 124 -2.22 23.55 -8.27
CA LEU A 124 -3.47 22.80 -8.35
C LEU A 124 -3.22 21.29 -8.46
N ILE A 125 -2.19 20.87 -9.23
CA ILE A 125 -1.80 19.46 -9.28
C ILE A 125 -1.39 18.97 -7.89
N LEU A 126 -0.57 19.72 -7.14
CA LEU A 126 -0.17 19.36 -5.77
C LEU A 126 -1.39 19.26 -4.84
N LEU A 127 -2.34 20.19 -4.91
CA LEU A 127 -3.58 20.13 -4.15
C LEU A 127 -4.41 18.89 -4.50
N LEU A 128 -4.61 18.61 -5.78
CA LEU A 128 -5.36 17.43 -6.23
C LEU A 128 -4.65 16.12 -5.86
N ARG A 129 -3.32 16.10 -5.84
CA ARG A 129 -2.53 14.96 -5.36
C ARG A 129 -2.71 14.75 -3.86
N PHE A 130 -2.68 15.82 -3.06
CA PHE A 130 -2.94 15.75 -1.63
C PHE A 130 -4.35 15.21 -1.34
N LEU A 131 -5.38 15.77 -2.00
CA LEU A 131 -6.76 15.28 -1.89
C LEU A 131 -6.89 13.84 -2.39
N GLY A 132 -6.26 13.49 -3.51
CA GLY A 132 -6.21 12.13 -4.02
C GLY A 132 -5.59 11.15 -3.02
N GLY A 133 -4.56 11.58 -2.28
CA GLY A 133 -3.98 10.79 -1.18
C GLY A 133 -4.97 10.50 -0.06
N ILE A 134 -5.81 11.48 0.30
CA ILE A 134 -6.88 11.29 1.30
C ILE A 134 -7.86 10.21 0.82
N PHE A 135 -8.30 10.27 -0.43
CA PHE A 135 -9.26 9.30 -0.99
C PHE A 135 -8.66 7.91 -1.16
N VAL A 136 -7.44 7.78 -1.68
CA VAL A 136 -6.77 6.48 -1.81
C VAL A 136 -6.59 5.79 -0.46
N ALA A 137 -6.23 6.54 0.60
CA ALA A 137 -6.16 5.97 1.94
C ALA A 137 -7.54 5.52 2.45
N GLY A 138 -8.62 6.16 1.99
CA GLY A 138 -9.99 5.72 2.25
C GLY A 138 -10.29 4.35 1.68
N GLU A 139 -9.84 4.07 0.47
CA GLU A 139 -9.97 2.75 -0.16
C GLU A 139 -9.20 1.69 0.62
N TYR A 140 -7.94 1.96 0.97
CA TYR A 140 -7.13 1.05 1.79
C TYR A 140 -7.77 0.77 3.17
N SER A 141 -8.38 1.77 3.78
CA SER A 141 -9.02 1.65 5.10
C SER A 141 -10.31 0.84 5.07
N ALA A 142 -10.99 0.74 3.93
CA ALA A 142 -12.30 0.11 3.82
C ALA A 142 -12.29 -1.16 2.96
N ALA A 143 -11.77 -1.10 1.73
CA ALA A 143 -11.83 -2.21 0.77
C ALA A 143 -10.98 -3.42 1.17
N ILE A 144 -9.78 -3.19 1.72
CA ILE A 144 -8.88 -4.28 2.10
C ILE A 144 -9.39 -5.00 3.35
N PRO A 145 -9.77 -4.33 4.45
CA PRO A 145 -10.45 -4.99 5.57
C PRO A 145 -11.69 -5.78 5.14
N LEU A 146 -12.52 -5.23 4.24
CA LEU A 146 -13.69 -5.97 3.70
C LEU A 146 -13.28 -7.27 3.03
N ALA A 147 -12.24 -7.26 2.19
CA ALA A 147 -11.73 -8.46 1.55
C ALA A 147 -11.20 -9.50 2.57
N MET A 148 -10.58 -9.03 3.65
CA MET A 148 -10.10 -9.90 4.73
C MET A 148 -11.24 -10.47 5.57
N GLU A 149 -12.30 -9.71 5.84
CA GLU A 149 -13.51 -10.16 6.55
C GLU A 149 -14.26 -11.26 5.80
N TRP A 150 -14.30 -11.19 4.47
CA TRP A 150 -14.88 -12.23 3.62
C TRP A 150 -13.94 -13.43 3.38
N SER A 151 -12.65 -13.30 3.65
CA SER A 151 -11.67 -14.35 3.39
C SER A 151 -11.70 -15.44 4.47
N SER A 152 -11.74 -16.69 4.05
CA SER A 152 -11.63 -17.80 5.01
C SER A 152 -10.27 -17.76 5.73
N PRO A 153 -10.20 -18.15 7.00
CA PRO A 153 -8.98 -18.11 7.80
C PRO A 153 -7.77 -18.72 7.09
N LYS A 154 -7.92 -19.94 6.54
CA LYS A 154 -6.86 -20.68 5.84
C LYS A 154 -6.37 -20.01 4.55
N LYS A 155 -7.17 -19.18 3.89
CA LYS A 155 -6.85 -18.50 2.64
C LYS A 155 -6.56 -17.00 2.82
N ARG A 156 -6.78 -16.44 4.01
CA ARG A 156 -6.64 -15.00 4.30
C ARG A 156 -5.21 -14.50 4.03
N GLY A 157 -4.19 -15.29 4.38
CA GLY A 157 -2.81 -14.93 4.08
C GLY A 157 -2.52 -14.86 2.58
N LEU A 158 -2.99 -15.85 1.80
CA LEU A 158 -2.86 -15.83 0.35
C LEU A 158 -3.62 -14.65 -0.27
N ALA A 159 -4.85 -14.40 0.17
CA ALA A 159 -5.65 -13.26 -0.29
C ALA A 159 -4.93 -11.93 -0.03
N SER A 160 -4.34 -11.75 1.16
CA SER A 160 -3.50 -10.60 1.50
C SER A 160 -2.32 -10.47 0.54
N GLY A 161 -1.57 -11.55 0.32
CA GLY A 161 -0.39 -11.55 -0.56
C GLY A 161 -0.74 -11.21 -2.01
N VAL A 162 -1.82 -11.79 -2.53
CA VAL A 162 -2.31 -11.49 -3.89
C VAL A 162 -2.76 -10.04 -4.01
N ILE A 163 -3.55 -9.52 -3.06
CA ILE A 163 -4.00 -8.13 -3.09
C ILE A 163 -2.80 -7.18 -3.12
N LEU A 164 -1.85 -7.32 -2.19
CA LEU A 164 -0.72 -6.40 -2.09
C LEU A 164 0.30 -6.56 -3.22
N SER A 165 0.42 -7.74 -3.83
CA SER A 165 1.28 -7.95 -5.00
C SER A 165 0.85 -7.14 -6.23
N LEU A 166 -0.38 -6.63 -6.25
CA LEU A 166 -0.86 -5.80 -7.37
C LEU A 166 -0.23 -4.39 -7.40
N ALA A 167 0.39 -3.93 -6.29
CA ALA A 167 1.10 -2.65 -6.29
C ALA A 167 2.28 -2.61 -7.28
N PRO A 168 3.26 -3.54 -7.24
CA PRO A 168 4.32 -3.58 -8.24
C PRO A 168 3.79 -3.89 -9.67
N TRP A 169 2.72 -4.66 -9.82
CA TRP A 169 2.07 -4.85 -11.13
C TRP A 169 1.47 -3.56 -11.68
N ALA A 170 0.86 -2.72 -10.85
CA ALA A 170 0.33 -1.42 -11.26
C ALA A 170 1.47 -0.50 -11.76
N GLN A 171 2.58 -0.47 -11.04
CA GLN A 171 3.77 0.29 -11.45
C GLN A 171 4.28 -0.15 -12.83
N ALA A 172 4.39 -1.45 -13.06
CA ALA A 172 4.78 -2.00 -14.36
C ALA A 172 3.77 -1.61 -15.47
N SER A 173 2.48 -1.74 -15.20
CA SER A 173 1.41 -1.38 -16.15
C SER A 173 1.53 0.06 -16.64
N ILE A 174 1.77 1.01 -15.72
CA ILE A 174 1.92 2.43 -16.07
C ILE A 174 3.21 2.67 -16.85
N ALA A 175 4.32 2.06 -16.44
CA ALA A 175 5.58 2.20 -17.14
C ALA A 175 5.47 1.75 -18.61
N PHE A 176 4.82 0.61 -18.86
CA PHE A 176 4.54 0.13 -20.22
C PHE A 176 3.60 1.07 -20.98
N ALA A 177 2.51 1.53 -20.35
CA ALA A 177 1.57 2.45 -20.99
C ALA A 177 2.26 3.75 -21.41
N VAL A 178 3.10 4.33 -20.55
CA VAL A 178 3.89 5.53 -20.87
C VAL A 178 4.87 5.26 -21.99
N ALA A 179 5.58 4.12 -21.96
CA ALA A 179 6.53 3.76 -22.99
C ALA A 179 5.86 3.60 -24.36
N VAL A 180 4.71 2.90 -24.42
CA VAL A 180 3.93 2.74 -25.66
C VAL A 180 3.45 4.10 -26.17
N MET A 181 2.96 4.96 -25.29
CA MET A 181 2.48 6.29 -25.69
C MET A 181 3.61 7.20 -26.17
N LEU A 182 4.79 7.15 -25.54
CA LEU A 182 5.97 7.88 -26.01
C LEU A 182 6.43 7.39 -27.40
N ALA A 183 6.40 6.08 -27.62
CA ALA A 183 6.74 5.50 -28.90
C ALA A 183 5.74 5.85 -30.00
N ALA A 184 4.44 5.90 -29.68
CA ALA A 184 3.38 6.18 -30.65
C ALA A 184 3.22 7.69 -30.96
N LEU A 185 3.35 8.56 -29.97
CA LEU A 185 3.09 10.00 -30.10
C LEU A 185 4.36 10.84 -30.29
N GLY A 186 5.50 10.31 -29.85
CA GLY A 186 6.73 11.08 -29.69
C GLY A 186 6.73 11.94 -28.43
N PRO A 187 7.92 12.41 -27.98
CA PRO A 187 8.06 13.16 -26.71
C PRO A 187 7.22 14.46 -26.68
N ASP A 188 7.20 15.22 -27.77
CA ASP A 188 6.54 16.53 -27.81
C ASP A 188 5.02 16.42 -27.69
N ARG A 189 4.41 15.53 -28.47
CA ARG A 189 2.95 15.30 -28.40
C ARG A 189 2.56 14.64 -27.09
N TYR A 190 3.38 13.75 -26.56
CA TYR A 190 3.15 13.17 -25.24
C TYR A 190 3.16 14.27 -24.17
N ALA A 191 4.15 15.13 -24.15
CA ALA A 191 4.27 16.24 -23.19
C ALA A 191 3.13 17.26 -23.34
N ALA A 192 2.66 17.52 -24.55
CA ALA A 192 1.57 18.46 -24.80
C ALA A 192 0.21 17.93 -24.27
N TRP A 193 -0.14 16.66 -24.55
CA TRP A 193 -1.46 16.13 -24.21
C TRP A 193 -1.50 14.62 -23.92
N GLY A 194 -0.52 13.82 -24.36
CA GLY A 194 -0.56 12.35 -24.24
C GLY A 194 -0.76 11.83 -22.81
N TRP A 195 -0.12 12.46 -21.83
CA TRP A 195 -0.26 12.11 -20.42
C TRP A 195 -1.71 12.21 -19.91
N ARG A 196 -2.54 13.11 -20.50
CA ARG A 196 -3.95 13.26 -20.14
C ARG A 196 -4.76 12.00 -20.38
N ILE A 197 -4.47 11.26 -21.45
CA ILE A 197 -5.14 10.00 -21.77
C ILE A 197 -4.99 9.01 -20.62
N LEU A 198 -3.79 8.91 -20.04
CA LEU A 198 -3.53 7.97 -18.95
C LEU A 198 -4.34 8.33 -17.69
N PHE A 199 -4.52 9.62 -17.40
CA PHE A 199 -5.36 10.06 -16.29
C PHE A 199 -6.85 9.83 -16.55
N VAL A 200 -7.31 10.05 -17.79
CA VAL A 200 -8.69 9.71 -18.21
C VAL A 200 -8.93 8.20 -18.08
N MET A 201 -7.98 7.38 -18.51
CA MET A 201 -8.06 5.92 -18.33
C MET A 201 -8.14 5.53 -16.86
N GLY A 202 -7.30 6.13 -16.00
CA GLY A 202 -7.35 5.91 -14.55
C GLY A 202 -8.72 6.27 -13.96
N ALA A 203 -9.25 7.44 -14.31
CA ALA A 203 -10.59 7.87 -13.88
C ALA A 203 -11.69 6.92 -14.39
N ALA A 204 -11.62 6.48 -15.65
CA ALA A 204 -12.59 5.54 -16.23
C ALA A 204 -12.55 4.17 -15.52
N MET A 205 -11.36 3.65 -15.19
CA MET A 205 -11.22 2.42 -14.42
C MET A 205 -11.84 2.55 -13.02
N SER A 206 -11.64 3.69 -12.33
CA SER A 206 -12.27 3.96 -11.05
C SER A 206 -13.79 4.04 -11.15
N ILE A 207 -14.35 4.67 -12.19
CA ILE A 207 -15.80 4.69 -12.45
C ILE A 207 -16.33 3.26 -12.66
N GLY A 208 -15.64 2.44 -13.47
CA GLY A 208 -15.97 1.03 -13.63
C GLY A 208 -15.99 0.27 -12.31
N MET A 209 -15.04 0.58 -11.42
CA MET A 209 -14.96 -0.01 -10.08
C MET A 209 -16.14 0.43 -9.19
N ILE A 210 -16.55 1.69 -9.23
CA ILE A 210 -17.76 2.18 -8.53
C ILE A 210 -19.00 1.40 -8.97
N VAL A 211 -19.16 1.18 -10.28
CA VAL A 211 -20.27 0.40 -10.82
C VAL A 211 -20.22 -1.06 -10.33
N TYR A 212 -19.02 -1.65 -10.30
CA TYR A 212 -18.84 -3.00 -9.78
C TYR A 212 -19.20 -3.09 -8.29
N TYR A 213 -18.68 -2.17 -7.46
CA TYR A 213 -19.01 -2.09 -6.02
C TYR A 213 -20.52 -1.91 -5.81
N SER A 214 -21.17 -1.06 -6.61
CA SER A 214 -22.60 -0.77 -6.45
C SER A 214 -23.49 -1.97 -6.79
N ARG A 215 -23.03 -2.86 -7.69
CA ARG A 215 -23.84 -3.98 -8.19
C ARG A 215 -23.51 -5.33 -7.54
N ARG A 216 -22.31 -5.51 -7.02
CA ARG A 216 -21.79 -6.85 -6.67
C ARG A 216 -21.22 -6.98 -5.28
N VAL A 217 -20.85 -5.88 -4.62
CA VAL A 217 -20.16 -5.91 -3.34
C VAL A 217 -21.12 -5.47 -2.23
N CYS A 218 -21.14 -6.23 -1.13
CA CYS A 218 -21.86 -5.90 0.10
C CYS A 218 -20.93 -6.05 1.31
N ASP A 219 -21.34 -5.45 2.43
CA ASP A 219 -20.61 -5.56 3.69
C ASP A 219 -20.63 -7.00 4.23
N ALA A 220 -19.60 -7.38 4.95
CA ALA A 220 -19.50 -8.71 5.53
C ALA A 220 -20.53 -8.89 6.67
N PRO A 221 -21.01 -10.13 6.90
CA PRO A 221 -21.96 -10.42 8.00
C PRO A 221 -21.44 -10.00 9.37
N LEU A 222 -20.12 -9.97 9.57
CA LEU A 222 -19.48 -9.50 10.80
C LEU A 222 -19.80 -8.04 11.11
N PHE A 223 -19.89 -7.18 10.11
CA PHE A 223 -20.24 -5.77 10.27
C PHE A 223 -21.65 -5.62 10.85
N HIS A 224 -22.62 -6.35 10.31
CA HIS A 224 -24.01 -6.30 10.81
C HIS A 224 -24.18 -6.88 12.22
N ARG A 225 -23.41 -7.91 12.61
CA ARG A 225 -23.41 -8.42 13.98
C ARG A 225 -22.90 -7.39 14.98
N SER A 226 -21.84 -6.66 14.62
CA SER A 226 -21.28 -5.58 15.43
C SER A 226 -22.28 -4.42 15.60
N ASP A 227 -23.02 -4.08 14.54
CA ASP A 227 -24.00 -2.99 14.55
C ASP A 227 -25.19 -3.29 15.47
N ASN A 228 -25.73 -4.50 15.39
CA ASN A 228 -26.79 -4.96 16.30
C ASN A 228 -26.34 -4.95 17.77
N SER A 229 -25.07 -5.26 18.04
CA SER A 229 -24.50 -5.20 19.39
C SER A 229 -24.36 -3.75 19.89
N LYS A 230 -24.05 -2.81 19.02
CA LYS A 230 -23.97 -1.36 19.34
C LYS A 230 -25.34 -0.77 19.68
N GLU A 231 -26.38 -1.18 18.97
CA GLU A 231 -27.76 -0.75 19.23
C GLU A 231 -28.24 -1.22 20.62
N ALA A 232 -27.88 -2.45 20.98
CA ALA A 232 -28.16 -3.01 22.31
C ALA A 232 -27.43 -2.28 23.47
N LEU A 233 -26.20 -1.77 23.19
CA LEU A 233 -25.36 -1.10 24.21
C LEU A 233 -25.49 0.42 24.23
N LYS A 234 -26.19 1.05 23.26
CA LYS A 234 -26.33 2.51 23.09
C LYS A 234 -24.98 3.26 23.12
N THR A 235 -23.88 2.61 22.77
CA THR A 235 -22.54 3.20 22.79
C THR A 235 -22.12 3.65 21.40
N LEU A 236 -21.60 4.87 21.30
CA LEU A 236 -20.97 5.36 20.08
C LEU A 236 -19.73 4.50 19.75
N PRO A 237 -19.48 4.17 18.46
CA PRO A 237 -18.27 3.44 18.10
C PRO A 237 -17.02 4.18 18.57
N PRO A 238 -15.98 3.45 19.01
CA PRO A 238 -14.71 4.01 19.43
C PRO A 238 -14.14 4.99 18.40
N GLY A 239 -13.59 6.08 18.86
CA GLY A 239 -13.00 7.11 18.00
C GLY A 239 -11.51 6.89 17.74
N VAL A 240 -10.92 7.78 16.94
CA VAL A 240 -9.48 7.82 16.67
C VAL A 240 -8.63 7.81 17.96
N ARG A 241 -9.09 8.53 18.99
CA ARG A 241 -8.41 8.59 20.29
C ARG A 241 -8.30 7.20 20.94
N GLU A 242 -9.32 6.36 20.80
CA GLU A 242 -9.34 5.01 21.38
C GLU A 242 -8.28 4.11 20.73
N VAL A 243 -8.01 4.32 19.43
CA VAL A 243 -6.99 3.58 18.69
C VAL A 243 -5.58 4.06 19.06
N ILE A 244 -5.35 5.37 19.18
CA ILE A 244 -4.01 5.93 19.39
C ILE A 244 -3.60 5.96 20.86
N ALA A 245 -4.53 6.23 21.78
CA ALA A 245 -4.27 6.50 23.19
C ALA A 245 -5.23 5.78 24.15
N GLY A 246 -6.13 4.92 23.64
CA GLY A 246 -7.07 4.11 24.43
C GLY A 246 -6.67 2.64 24.48
N ALA A 247 -7.69 1.77 24.57
CA ALA A 247 -7.51 0.32 24.73
C ALA A 247 -6.68 -0.33 23.59
N TRP A 248 -6.76 0.22 22.38
CA TRP A 248 -6.06 -0.33 21.18
C TRP A 248 -4.70 0.32 20.92
N ALA A 249 -4.25 1.25 21.75
CA ALA A 249 -2.98 1.93 21.59
C ALA A 249 -1.74 0.98 21.51
N PRO A 250 -1.63 -0.07 22.35
CA PRO A 250 -0.51 -1.00 22.23
C PRO A 250 -0.48 -1.71 20.87
N ALA A 251 -1.63 -2.16 20.37
CA ALA A 251 -1.76 -2.78 19.05
C ALA A 251 -1.42 -1.78 17.93
N PHE A 252 -1.88 -0.54 18.05
CA PHE A 252 -1.63 0.52 17.08
C PHE A 252 -0.13 0.85 16.99
N TRP A 253 0.53 1.13 18.10
CA TRP A 253 1.95 1.51 18.10
C TRP A 253 2.88 0.36 17.68
N GLN A 254 2.49 -0.88 17.99
CA GLN A 254 3.16 -2.07 17.50
C GLN A 254 3.06 -2.18 15.97
N VAL A 255 1.86 -2.01 15.40
CA VAL A 255 1.62 -1.98 13.94
C VAL A 255 2.33 -0.79 13.31
N PHE A 256 2.28 0.39 13.93
CA PHE A 256 2.96 1.59 13.46
C PHE A 256 4.47 1.37 13.32
N THR A 257 5.10 0.76 14.31
CA THR A 257 6.54 0.42 14.27
C THR A 257 6.86 -0.55 13.14
N LEU A 258 6.08 -1.62 13.01
CA LEU A 258 6.21 -2.60 11.94
C LEU A 258 6.11 -1.95 10.55
N MET A 259 5.07 -1.14 10.36
CA MET A 259 4.78 -0.51 9.08
C MET A 259 5.78 0.59 8.73
N THR A 260 6.27 1.36 9.73
CA THR A 260 7.35 2.33 9.51
C THR A 260 8.61 1.64 8.96
N GLY A 261 8.97 0.48 9.52
CA GLY A 261 10.07 -0.32 9.01
C GLY A 261 9.86 -0.78 7.57
N LEU A 262 8.67 -1.28 7.25
CA LEU A 262 8.32 -1.74 5.89
C LEU A 262 8.32 -0.60 4.88
N TRP A 263 7.78 0.58 5.22
CA TRP A 263 7.81 1.75 4.35
C TRP A 263 9.24 2.24 4.12
N LEU A 264 10.07 2.26 5.18
CA LEU A 264 11.47 2.65 5.07
C LEU A 264 12.25 1.71 4.14
N LEU A 265 12.01 0.39 4.25
CA LEU A 265 12.58 -0.60 3.33
C LEU A 265 12.10 -0.37 1.89
N THR A 266 10.81 -0.07 1.70
CA THR A 266 10.23 0.20 0.37
C THR A 266 10.86 1.43 -0.27
N ASP A 267 10.86 2.57 0.44
CA ASP A 267 11.41 3.81 -0.11
C ASP A 267 12.90 3.67 -0.41
N THR A 268 13.64 2.96 0.45
CA THR A 268 15.05 2.70 0.24
C THR A 268 15.27 1.79 -0.97
N THR A 269 14.65 0.61 -1.02
CA THR A 269 14.97 -0.41 -2.03
C THR A 269 14.21 -0.23 -3.36
N VAL A 270 13.24 0.68 -3.42
CA VAL A 270 12.54 1.02 -4.68
C VAL A 270 12.90 2.43 -5.13
N LEU A 271 12.65 3.47 -4.32
CA LEU A 271 12.81 4.85 -4.77
C LEU A 271 14.29 5.27 -4.79
N ILE A 272 15.00 5.11 -3.68
CA ILE A 272 16.41 5.49 -3.58
C ILE A 272 17.26 4.61 -4.50
N LEU A 273 17.01 3.30 -4.55
CA LEU A 273 17.73 2.39 -5.45
C LEU A 273 17.56 2.81 -6.91
N THR A 274 16.36 3.19 -7.35
CA THR A 274 16.13 3.66 -8.72
C THR A 274 17.02 4.87 -9.07
N ALA A 275 17.14 5.82 -8.15
CA ALA A 275 18.02 6.98 -8.33
C ALA A 275 19.48 6.56 -8.37
N ARG A 276 19.93 5.71 -7.44
CA ARG A 276 21.33 5.29 -7.30
C ARG A 276 21.81 4.40 -8.43
N LEU A 277 20.96 3.57 -9.02
CA LEU A 277 21.30 2.81 -10.23
C LEU A 277 21.69 3.73 -11.39
N ARG A 278 21.14 4.94 -11.46
CA ARG A 278 21.48 5.95 -12.47
C ARG A 278 22.73 6.73 -12.11
N THR A 279 22.84 7.19 -10.86
CA THR A 279 23.93 8.07 -10.41
C THR A 279 25.20 7.31 -10.09
N ASP A 280 25.10 6.20 -9.38
CA ASP A 280 26.26 5.48 -8.82
C ASP A 280 26.67 4.29 -9.69
N ALA A 281 25.72 3.50 -10.21
CA ALA A 281 26.00 2.42 -11.15
C ALA A 281 26.11 2.88 -12.60
N GLY A 282 25.82 4.15 -12.92
CA GLY A 282 25.94 4.72 -14.26
C GLY A 282 24.98 4.11 -15.29
N LEU A 283 23.88 3.48 -14.86
CA LEU A 283 22.94 2.85 -15.78
C LEU A 283 22.10 3.90 -16.52
N THR A 284 21.84 3.65 -17.80
CA THR A 284 20.90 4.48 -18.57
C THR A 284 19.49 4.40 -18.00
N ALA A 285 18.64 5.38 -18.30
CA ALA A 285 17.25 5.40 -17.87
C ALA A 285 16.50 4.11 -18.30
N THR A 286 16.73 3.64 -19.52
CA THR A 286 16.13 2.40 -20.03
C THR A 286 16.62 1.18 -19.27
N ALA A 287 17.93 1.05 -19.02
CA ALA A 287 18.49 -0.06 -18.25
C ALA A 287 17.97 -0.07 -16.81
N THR A 288 17.90 1.10 -16.15
CA THR A 288 17.33 1.25 -14.81
C THR A 288 15.87 0.81 -14.78
N SER A 289 15.07 1.23 -15.75
CA SER A 289 13.65 0.83 -15.83
C SER A 289 13.51 -0.69 -16.00
N TRP A 290 14.38 -1.32 -16.80
CA TRP A 290 14.43 -2.78 -16.96
C TRP A 290 14.79 -3.48 -15.65
N VAL A 291 15.84 -3.04 -14.97
CA VAL A 291 16.29 -3.60 -13.69
C VAL A 291 15.16 -3.54 -12.66
N MET A 292 14.55 -2.37 -12.51
CA MET A 292 13.48 -2.17 -11.54
C MET A 292 12.18 -2.90 -11.92
N GLY A 293 11.89 -2.99 -13.22
CA GLY A 293 10.74 -3.77 -13.72
C GLY A 293 10.86 -5.26 -13.38
N VAL A 294 12.01 -5.86 -13.65
CA VAL A 294 12.29 -7.27 -13.29
C VAL A 294 12.28 -7.47 -11.79
N ALA A 295 12.83 -6.54 -11.01
CA ALA A 295 12.80 -6.57 -9.54
C ALA A 295 11.36 -6.52 -9.01
N SER A 296 10.51 -5.67 -9.58
CA SER A 296 9.09 -5.57 -9.20
C SER A 296 8.31 -6.85 -9.50
N VAL A 297 8.59 -7.54 -10.61
CA VAL A 297 7.98 -8.85 -10.91
C VAL A 297 8.39 -9.89 -9.87
N GLY A 298 9.68 -9.97 -9.53
CA GLY A 298 10.18 -10.85 -8.48
C GLY A 298 9.52 -10.55 -7.13
N GLN A 299 9.47 -9.29 -6.74
CA GLN A 299 8.78 -8.83 -5.54
C GLN A 299 7.30 -9.27 -5.53
N ALA A 300 6.56 -9.05 -6.60
CA ALA A 300 5.14 -9.39 -6.69
C ALA A 300 4.89 -10.88 -6.46
N ILE A 301 5.67 -11.74 -7.11
CA ILE A 301 5.55 -13.19 -6.95
C ILE A 301 5.81 -13.59 -5.50
N PHE A 302 6.92 -13.12 -4.92
CA PHE A 302 7.28 -13.47 -3.54
C PHE A 302 6.36 -12.84 -2.50
N MET A 303 5.73 -11.68 -2.75
CA MET A 303 4.67 -11.15 -1.89
C MET A 303 3.46 -12.09 -1.83
N ALA A 304 3.00 -12.61 -2.96
CA ALA A 304 1.91 -13.59 -2.97
C ALA A 304 2.28 -14.88 -2.23
N LEU A 305 3.49 -15.39 -2.45
CA LEU A 305 4.03 -16.57 -1.75
C LEU A 305 4.20 -16.32 -0.25
N ALA A 306 4.73 -15.17 0.16
CA ALA A 306 4.90 -14.78 1.56
C ALA A 306 3.54 -14.73 2.28
N GLY A 307 2.52 -14.18 1.63
CA GLY A 307 1.15 -14.23 2.12
C GLY A 307 0.66 -15.65 2.36
N HIS A 308 0.89 -16.55 1.41
CA HIS A 308 0.52 -17.96 1.55
C HIS A 308 1.29 -18.66 2.69
N TRP A 309 2.61 -18.51 2.72
CA TRP A 309 3.46 -19.11 3.76
C TRP A 309 3.13 -18.62 5.16
N SER A 310 2.71 -17.37 5.29
CA SER A 310 2.36 -16.76 6.57
C SER A 310 1.26 -17.50 7.33
N THR A 311 0.36 -18.17 6.61
CA THR A 311 -0.71 -18.98 7.22
C THR A 311 -0.17 -20.27 7.80
N ARG A 312 0.91 -20.84 7.22
CA ARG A 312 1.51 -22.11 7.67
C ARG A 312 2.56 -21.91 8.76
N VAL A 313 3.46 -20.94 8.59
CA VAL A 313 4.59 -20.66 9.49
C VAL A 313 4.17 -19.80 10.70
N GLY A 314 3.09 -19.06 10.55
CA GLY A 314 2.66 -18.01 11.47
C GLY A 314 3.18 -16.64 11.05
N ARG A 315 2.30 -15.63 11.11
CA ARG A 315 2.58 -14.28 10.59
C ARG A 315 3.77 -13.62 11.31
N ARG A 316 3.79 -13.71 12.64
CA ARG A 316 4.87 -13.15 13.47
C ARG A 316 6.24 -13.73 13.12
N ARG A 317 6.35 -15.06 13.05
CA ARG A 317 7.62 -15.74 12.73
C ARG A 317 8.11 -15.34 11.34
N LEU A 318 7.23 -15.34 10.36
CA LEU A 318 7.56 -14.97 8.99
C LEU A 318 8.07 -13.53 8.92
N LEU A 319 7.38 -12.56 9.53
CA LEU A 319 7.79 -11.15 9.55
C LEU A 319 9.12 -10.93 10.26
N VAL A 320 9.37 -11.61 11.39
CA VAL A 320 10.66 -11.56 12.08
C VAL A 320 11.78 -12.10 11.17
N CYS A 321 11.58 -13.26 10.54
CA CYS A 321 12.57 -13.83 9.61
C CYS A 321 12.86 -12.88 8.44
N TRP A 322 11.84 -12.24 7.87
CA TRP A 322 12.01 -11.27 6.78
C TRP A 322 12.74 -10.00 7.26
N GLY A 323 12.41 -9.49 8.46
CA GLY A 323 13.13 -8.37 9.04
C GLY A 323 14.62 -8.68 9.28
N ILE A 324 14.94 -9.89 9.79
CA ILE A 324 16.33 -10.35 9.92
C ILE A 324 17.00 -10.47 8.54
N SER A 325 16.31 -11.01 7.55
CA SER A 325 16.79 -11.06 6.16
C SER A 325 17.14 -9.66 5.64
N ALA A 326 16.29 -8.68 5.89
CA ALA A 326 16.53 -7.29 5.50
C ALA A 326 17.78 -6.70 6.19
N VAL A 327 17.98 -6.97 7.48
CA VAL A 327 19.15 -6.51 8.24
C VAL A 327 20.44 -7.13 7.73
N VAL A 328 20.45 -8.44 7.47
CA VAL A 328 21.67 -9.20 7.14
C VAL A 328 21.98 -9.14 5.65
N LEU A 329 21.01 -9.46 4.81
CA LEU A 329 21.20 -9.55 3.35
C LEU A 329 21.01 -8.20 2.67
N GLY A 330 20.15 -7.32 3.21
CA GLY A 330 19.83 -6.04 2.59
C GLY A 330 21.05 -5.20 2.23
N PRO A 331 21.99 -4.93 3.15
CA PRO A 331 23.22 -4.18 2.87
C PRO A 331 24.08 -4.80 1.78
N LEU A 332 24.27 -6.12 1.80
CA LEU A 332 25.07 -6.86 0.84
C LEU A 332 24.45 -6.80 -0.56
N LEU A 333 23.14 -7.03 -0.65
CA LEU A 333 22.41 -7.03 -1.90
C LEU A 333 22.31 -5.61 -2.48
N TRP A 334 22.17 -4.60 -1.63
CA TRP A 334 22.22 -3.20 -2.02
C TRP A 334 23.57 -2.85 -2.66
N TRP A 335 24.64 -3.14 -1.93
CA TRP A 335 25.98 -2.91 -2.45
C TRP A 335 26.23 -3.64 -3.75
N GLY A 336 25.81 -4.92 -3.86
CA GLY A 336 25.88 -5.69 -5.09
C GLY A 336 25.13 -5.06 -6.26
N ALA A 337 23.96 -4.46 -6.01
CA ALA A 337 23.15 -3.81 -7.05
C ALA A 337 23.86 -2.58 -7.64
N ILE A 338 24.36 -1.67 -6.78
CA ILE A 338 24.99 -0.42 -7.23
C ILE A 338 26.43 -0.61 -7.75
N SER A 339 27.14 -1.65 -7.28
CA SER A 339 28.51 -1.98 -7.73
C SER A 339 28.53 -2.83 -9.02
N SER A 340 27.38 -3.13 -9.58
CA SER A 340 27.27 -4.00 -10.75
C SER A 340 27.67 -3.27 -12.03
N ALA A 341 28.65 -3.81 -12.75
CA ALA A 341 29.10 -3.28 -14.05
C ALA A 341 28.11 -3.52 -15.20
N SER A 342 27.04 -4.28 -15.00
CA SER A 342 26.06 -4.58 -16.05
C SER A 342 24.62 -4.56 -15.50
N ALA A 343 23.68 -4.16 -16.34
CA ALA A 343 22.24 -4.14 -16.00
C ALA A 343 21.72 -5.53 -15.59
N GLY A 344 22.23 -6.60 -16.21
CA GLY A 344 21.82 -7.97 -15.86
C GLY A 344 22.20 -8.36 -14.43
N ARG A 345 23.43 -8.07 -14.00
CA ARG A 345 23.88 -8.31 -12.62
C ARG A 345 23.13 -7.40 -11.62
N ALA A 346 22.97 -6.12 -11.95
CA ALA A 346 22.18 -5.20 -11.16
C ALA A 346 20.75 -5.70 -10.96
N ALA A 347 20.11 -6.28 -12.01
CA ALA A 347 18.78 -6.85 -11.93
C ALA A 347 18.71 -8.04 -10.95
N VAL A 348 19.68 -8.95 -11.00
CA VAL A 348 19.73 -10.11 -10.07
C VAL A 348 19.79 -9.62 -8.62
N PHE A 349 20.68 -8.66 -8.31
CA PHE A 349 20.78 -8.12 -6.96
C PHE A 349 19.55 -7.31 -6.55
N ALA A 350 18.95 -6.53 -7.47
CA ALA A 350 17.73 -5.77 -7.20
C ALA A 350 16.52 -6.68 -6.93
N VAL A 351 16.36 -7.77 -7.68
CA VAL A 351 15.35 -8.81 -7.41
C VAL A 351 15.56 -9.40 -6.03
N ALA A 352 16.78 -9.88 -5.75
CA ALA A 352 17.10 -10.50 -4.47
C ALA A 352 16.87 -9.51 -3.29
N LEU A 353 17.24 -8.25 -3.46
CA LEU A 353 17.04 -7.19 -2.48
C LEU A 353 15.55 -6.94 -2.20
N GLN A 354 14.74 -6.74 -3.24
CA GLN A 354 13.29 -6.51 -3.05
C GLN A 354 12.58 -7.74 -2.49
N VAL A 355 13.00 -8.93 -2.88
CA VAL A 355 12.49 -10.18 -2.28
C VAL A 355 12.88 -10.27 -0.81
N ALA A 356 14.13 -10.01 -0.45
CA ALA A 356 14.61 -10.10 0.93
C ALA A 356 14.04 -9.01 1.87
N THR A 357 13.52 -7.91 1.33
CA THR A 357 13.04 -6.75 2.09
C THR A 357 11.52 -6.54 1.94
N VAL A 358 11.06 -6.15 0.76
CA VAL A 358 9.70 -5.65 0.52
C VAL A 358 8.66 -6.78 0.41
N SER A 359 9.06 -8.01 0.06
CA SER A 359 8.10 -9.13 -0.01
C SER A 359 7.45 -9.47 1.33
N ALA A 360 7.99 -8.96 2.45
CA ALA A 360 7.37 -9.00 3.77
C ALA A 360 5.96 -8.36 3.83
N TYR A 361 5.60 -7.52 2.86
CA TYR A 361 4.23 -7.00 2.75
C TYR A 361 3.18 -8.08 2.50
N GLY A 362 3.52 -9.24 1.96
CA GLY A 362 2.57 -10.29 1.62
C GLY A 362 1.49 -10.56 2.69
N PRO A 363 1.85 -10.84 3.93
CA PRO A 363 0.88 -11.09 5.00
C PRO A 363 0.23 -9.84 5.62
N ILE A 364 0.64 -8.62 5.27
CA ILE A 364 0.33 -7.41 6.03
C ILE A 364 -1.16 -7.11 6.08
N SER A 365 -1.90 -7.21 4.97
CA SER A 365 -3.34 -6.91 5.00
C SER A 365 -4.10 -7.85 5.93
N ALA A 366 -3.73 -9.13 5.95
CA ALA A 366 -4.28 -10.08 6.89
C ALA A 366 -3.87 -9.76 8.33
N TYR A 367 -2.57 -9.52 8.56
CA TYR A 367 -2.03 -9.22 9.87
C TYR A 367 -2.67 -7.98 10.50
N LEU A 368 -2.74 -6.85 9.78
CA LEU A 368 -3.36 -5.63 10.27
C LEU A 368 -4.85 -5.81 10.56
N SER A 369 -5.56 -6.52 9.68
CA SER A 369 -6.98 -6.79 9.89
C SER A 369 -7.26 -7.70 11.09
N GLU A 370 -6.32 -8.56 11.45
CA GLU A 370 -6.38 -9.44 12.62
C GLU A 370 -5.97 -8.76 13.93
N ARG A 371 -5.39 -7.54 13.86
CA ARG A 371 -4.99 -6.76 15.06
C ARG A 371 -6.10 -5.91 15.64
N PHE A 372 -7.16 -5.64 14.89
CA PHE A 372 -8.23 -4.75 15.30
C PHE A 372 -9.60 -5.43 15.13
N PRO A 373 -10.49 -5.40 16.14
CA PRO A 373 -11.83 -5.92 16.00
C PRO A 373 -12.67 -5.05 15.07
N THR A 374 -13.81 -5.59 14.61
CA THR A 374 -14.65 -4.97 13.57
C THR A 374 -15.04 -3.53 13.89
N GLU A 375 -15.20 -3.17 15.16
CA GLU A 375 -15.61 -1.82 15.60
C GLU A 375 -14.60 -0.73 15.31
N VAL A 376 -13.30 -1.07 15.22
CA VAL A 376 -12.17 -0.13 14.98
C VAL A 376 -11.23 -0.59 13.89
N ARG A 377 -11.56 -1.66 13.17
CA ARG A 377 -10.67 -2.30 12.20
C ARG A 377 -10.25 -1.36 11.08
N SER A 378 -11.19 -0.66 10.46
CA SER A 378 -10.87 0.27 9.39
C SER A 378 -10.06 1.47 9.88
N THR A 379 -10.38 2.00 11.06
CA THR A 379 -9.61 3.08 11.71
C THR A 379 -8.20 2.60 12.04
N GLY A 380 -8.07 1.47 12.73
CA GLY A 380 -6.77 0.92 13.14
C GLY A 380 -5.90 0.54 11.94
N TYR A 381 -6.47 -0.15 10.94
CA TYR A 381 -5.80 -0.50 9.71
C TYR A 381 -5.34 0.74 8.92
N GLY A 382 -6.29 1.64 8.63
CA GLY A 382 -6.04 2.81 7.80
C GLY A 382 -5.01 3.76 8.41
N MET A 383 -5.09 4.00 9.72
CA MET A 383 -4.14 4.83 10.43
C MET A 383 -2.77 4.14 10.58
N GLY A 384 -2.73 2.88 11.00
CA GLY A 384 -1.49 2.13 11.15
C GLY A 384 -0.71 2.03 9.84
N TYR A 385 -1.41 1.82 8.73
CA TYR A 385 -0.83 1.76 7.40
C TYR A 385 -0.37 3.13 6.87
N SER A 386 -1.14 4.19 7.10
CA SER A 386 -0.92 5.50 6.45
C SER A 386 -0.07 6.46 7.29
N LEU A 387 -0.22 6.50 8.63
CA LEU A 387 0.60 7.37 9.48
C LEU A 387 2.07 6.96 9.51
N SER A 388 2.33 5.66 9.48
CA SER A 388 3.69 5.09 9.47
C SER A 388 4.50 5.45 8.21
N LEU A 389 3.83 5.90 7.15
CA LEU A 389 4.44 6.31 5.89
C LEU A 389 5.10 7.70 5.98
N ILE A 390 4.69 8.58 6.90
CA ILE A 390 5.13 9.98 6.93
C ILE A 390 6.65 10.08 7.04
N LEU A 391 7.22 9.42 8.05
CA LEU A 391 8.67 9.50 8.29
C LEU A 391 9.48 8.93 7.11
N PRO A 392 9.19 7.73 6.58
CA PRO A 392 9.87 7.22 5.39
C PRO A 392 9.75 8.16 4.17
N ALA A 393 8.56 8.68 3.89
CA ALA A 393 8.31 9.55 2.73
C ALA A 393 9.12 10.86 2.74
N LEU A 394 9.55 11.30 3.91
CA LEU A 394 10.37 12.51 4.07
C LEU A 394 11.87 12.25 3.84
N TYR A 395 12.26 11.07 3.34
CA TYR A 395 13.68 10.75 3.10
C TYR A 395 14.46 11.80 2.29
N PRO A 396 13.91 12.52 1.31
CA PRO A 396 14.68 13.52 0.58
C PRO A 396 15.18 14.68 1.46
N PHE A 397 14.54 14.90 2.61
CA PHE A 397 14.92 15.96 3.54
C PHE A 397 15.98 15.52 4.56
N TYR A 398 15.96 14.28 5.01
CA TYR A 398 16.92 13.80 6.01
C TYR A 398 18.08 12.99 5.44
N LEU A 399 17.93 12.40 4.24
CA LEU A 399 19.00 11.61 3.61
C LEU A 399 20.29 12.41 3.40
N PRO A 400 20.28 13.68 2.91
CA PRO A 400 21.51 14.46 2.80
C PRO A 400 22.21 14.69 4.14
N GLY A 401 21.44 14.79 5.23
CA GLY A 401 22.01 14.90 6.59
C GLY A 401 22.71 13.61 7.03
N LEU A 402 22.09 12.47 6.76
CA LEU A 402 22.69 11.15 7.03
C LEU A 402 23.95 10.91 6.19
N GLU A 403 23.96 11.35 4.94
CA GLU A 403 25.12 11.21 4.05
C GLU A 403 26.34 11.99 4.55
N ARG A 404 26.14 13.15 5.20
CA ARG A 404 27.23 13.90 5.83
C ARG A 404 27.87 13.15 6.99
N VAL A 405 27.10 12.32 7.71
CA VAL A 405 27.56 11.58 8.90
C VAL A 405 28.13 10.20 8.53
N PHE A 406 27.41 9.45 7.71
CA PHE A 406 27.72 8.04 7.41
C PHE A 406 28.34 7.83 6.01
N GLY A 407 28.51 8.92 5.24
CA GLY A 407 28.91 8.83 3.84
C GLY A 407 27.74 8.40 2.93
N HIS A 408 27.95 8.55 1.63
CA HIS A 408 26.94 8.37 0.58
C HIS A 408 26.32 6.97 0.57
N LEU A 409 27.12 5.92 0.66
CA LEU A 409 26.67 4.55 0.77
C LEU A 409 26.16 4.22 2.17
N GLY A 410 26.91 4.62 3.20
CA GLY A 410 26.61 4.29 4.60
C GLY A 410 25.22 4.79 5.04
N ALA A 411 24.80 5.97 4.61
CA ALA A 411 23.48 6.52 4.91
C ALA A 411 22.34 5.60 4.46
N VAL A 412 22.45 5.05 3.26
CA VAL A 412 21.43 4.15 2.72
C VAL A 412 21.43 2.80 3.43
N LEU A 413 22.62 2.25 3.72
CA LEU A 413 22.75 1.00 4.47
C LEU A 413 22.16 1.12 5.88
N VAL A 414 22.37 2.26 6.55
CA VAL A 414 21.75 2.56 7.86
C VAL A 414 20.21 2.53 7.74
N LEU A 415 19.63 3.11 6.68
CA LEU A 415 18.18 3.07 6.48
C LEU A 415 17.65 1.65 6.23
N VAL A 416 18.36 0.82 5.46
CA VAL A 416 17.99 -0.59 5.25
C VAL A 416 18.03 -1.37 6.57
N VAL A 417 19.10 -1.23 7.34
CA VAL A 417 19.26 -1.91 8.64
C VAL A 417 18.20 -1.43 9.63
N LEU A 418 17.98 -0.13 9.73
CA LEU A 418 16.96 0.46 10.61
C LEU A 418 15.55 -0.04 10.23
N GLY A 419 15.23 -0.03 8.94
CA GLY A 419 13.96 -0.57 8.44
C GLY A 419 13.76 -2.03 8.83
N GLY A 420 14.78 -2.87 8.62
CA GLY A 420 14.75 -4.28 9.02
C GLY A 420 14.59 -4.47 10.54
N LEU A 421 15.31 -3.70 11.35
CA LEU A 421 15.19 -3.73 12.82
C LEU A 421 13.79 -3.32 13.29
N LEU A 422 13.20 -2.29 12.70
CA LEU A 422 11.82 -1.87 13.02
C LEU A 422 10.81 -2.96 12.65
N VAL A 423 11.02 -3.68 11.53
CA VAL A 423 10.20 -4.83 11.16
C VAL A 423 10.33 -5.96 12.20
N VAL A 424 11.56 -6.29 12.61
CA VAL A 424 11.80 -7.30 13.64
C VAL A 424 11.14 -6.90 14.96
N LEU A 425 11.37 -5.67 15.42
CA LEU A 425 10.83 -5.16 16.68
C LEU A 425 9.29 -5.16 16.63
N GLY A 426 8.70 -4.54 15.60
CA GLY A 426 7.26 -4.46 15.48
C GLY A 426 6.60 -5.84 15.35
N ALA A 427 7.22 -6.80 14.65
CA ALA A 427 6.72 -8.17 14.57
C ALA A 427 6.92 -8.93 15.90
N ALA A 428 8.05 -8.75 16.58
CA ALA A 428 8.36 -9.43 17.85
C ALA A 428 7.45 -8.99 18.99
N LEU A 429 7.04 -7.72 19.00
CA LEU A 429 6.04 -7.18 19.95
C LEU A 429 4.62 -7.64 19.64
N GLY A 430 4.38 -8.20 18.46
CA GLY A 430 3.08 -8.71 18.05
C GLY A 430 2.70 -10.03 18.75
N PRO A 431 1.42 -10.41 18.68
CA PRO A 431 0.88 -11.59 19.37
C PRO A 431 1.50 -12.90 18.86
N ARG A 432 1.55 -13.87 19.76
CA ARG A 432 1.93 -15.26 19.45
C ARG A 432 0.65 -16.07 19.20
N LEU A 433 0.13 -16.01 17.98
CA LEU A 433 -1.03 -16.78 17.60
C LEU A 433 -0.63 -18.24 17.31
N SER A 434 -1.38 -19.19 17.85
CA SER A 434 -1.28 -20.60 17.52
C SER A 434 -1.96 -20.90 16.18
N GLY A 435 -1.77 -22.10 15.63
CA GLY A 435 -2.49 -22.54 14.43
C GLY A 435 -4.01 -22.54 14.62
N ALA A 436 -4.47 -22.88 15.83
CA ALA A 436 -5.91 -22.86 16.18
C ALA A 436 -6.47 -21.43 16.22
N ASP A 437 -5.69 -20.47 16.72
CA ASP A 437 -6.10 -19.05 16.74
C ASP A 437 -6.20 -18.47 15.32
N ILE A 438 -5.28 -18.87 14.41
CA ILE A 438 -5.30 -18.42 13.01
C ILE A 438 -6.53 -18.98 12.26
N ASP A 439 -7.02 -20.14 12.66
CA ASP A 439 -8.22 -20.77 12.09
C ASP A 439 -9.53 -20.21 12.67
N ALA A 440 -9.46 -19.36 13.70
CA ALA A 440 -10.60 -18.72 14.32
C ALA A 440 -11.18 -17.55 13.48
N ASP A 441 -12.36 -17.08 13.89
CA ASP A 441 -12.95 -15.86 13.34
C ASP A 441 -12.02 -14.65 13.58
N ILE A 442 -11.96 -13.75 12.61
CA ILE A 442 -11.06 -12.60 12.63
C ILE A 442 -11.27 -11.69 13.86
N ASP A 443 -12.51 -11.61 14.39
CA ASP A 443 -12.79 -10.84 15.59
C ASP A 443 -12.34 -11.53 16.87
N VAL A 444 -12.42 -12.87 16.90
CA VAL A 444 -11.87 -13.67 18.01
C VAL A 444 -10.35 -13.50 18.05
N VAL A 445 -9.69 -13.61 16.88
CA VAL A 445 -8.24 -13.38 16.77
C VAL A 445 -7.86 -11.99 17.29
N ALA A 446 -8.59 -10.95 16.88
CA ALA A 446 -8.30 -9.57 17.27
C ALA A 446 -8.45 -9.29 18.78
N ARG A 447 -9.32 -10.03 19.47
CA ARG A 447 -9.55 -9.88 20.93
C ARG A 447 -8.55 -10.69 21.77
N VAL A 448 -7.96 -11.74 21.21
CA VAL A 448 -6.94 -12.56 21.88
C VAL A 448 -5.51 -12.01 21.58
N ALA A 449 -5.36 -11.28 20.50
CA ALA A 449 -4.12 -10.67 20.03
C ALA A 449 -3.82 -9.33 20.69
#